data_0b57e4e0af226af3a9a3f81421b58cba
#
_entry.id   0b57e4e0af226af3a9a3f81421b58cba
#
_cell.length_a   1.000
_cell.length_b   1.000
_cell.length_c   1.000
_cell.angle_alpha   90.00
_cell.angle_beta   90.00
_cell.angle_gamma   90.00
#
_symmetry.space_group_name_H-M   'P 1'
#
loop_
_entity.id
_entity.type
_entity.pdbx_description
1 polymer ?
#
loop_
_entity_poly.entity_id
_entity_poly.type
_entity_poly.pdbx_seq_one_letter_code
_entity_poly.pdbx_strand_id
1 'polypeptide(L)'
;MAHPHKDAIANMPASALVGIIEESKMTYVRENLSIFLHESQIKLLKQVKKHEKPHHKRIRAKQFEKAKKDDLFNVHLGLYLKKYQKLEKLGLIAIDLQPENGLEYDCKLTSKGIETLDEIASLEREWEGVVGIDDEDRDILKKLALDSFEISYRHKKNREFIF
;
A
#
# COMPACT_ATOMS: atom_id res chain seq x y z
N MET A 1 37.79 -4.34 -8.32
CA MET A 1 37.57 -3.67 -7.03
C MET A 1 36.27 -4.20 -6.45
N ALA A 2 36.33 -4.82 -5.29
CA ALA A 2 35.14 -5.21 -4.56
C ALA A 2 34.41 -3.96 -4.11
N HIS A 3 33.15 -3.80 -4.49
CA HIS A 3 32.29 -2.73 -4.01
C HIS A 3 32.01 -3.00 -2.53
N PRO A 4 32.41 -2.13 -1.58
CA PRO A 4 32.24 -2.36 -0.15
C PRO A 4 30.78 -2.63 0.26
N HIS A 5 29.82 -2.19 -0.55
CA HIS A 5 28.40 -2.45 -0.36
C HIS A 5 27.98 -3.89 -0.70
N LYS A 6 28.65 -4.57 -1.62
CA LYS A 6 28.30 -5.96 -1.99
C LYS A 6 28.60 -6.94 -0.87
N ASP A 7 29.73 -6.76 -0.18
CA ASP A 7 30.11 -7.63 0.93
C ASP A 7 29.20 -7.40 2.15
N ALA A 8 28.75 -6.18 2.36
CA ALA A 8 27.78 -5.85 3.39
C ALA A 8 26.41 -6.50 3.11
N ILE A 9 25.94 -6.47 1.86
CA ILE A 9 24.66 -7.09 1.46
C ILE A 9 24.71 -8.60 1.61
N ALA A 10 25.82 -9.25 1.23
CA ALA A 10 25.99 -10.71 1.33
C ALA A 10 25.84 -11.25 2.76
N ASN A 11 26.12 -10.43 3.77
CA ASN A 11 26.04 -10.81 5.18
C ASN A 11 24.78 -10.31 5.91
N MET A 12 23.84 -9.70 5.18
CA MET A 12 22.60 -9.21 5.78
C MET A 12 21.60 -10.33 6.09
N PRO A 13 20.79 -10.20 7.15
CA PRO A 13 19.69 -11.12 7.40
C PRO A 13 18.63 -11.03 6.31
N ALA A 14 17.89 -12.12 6.08
CA ALA A 14 16.86 -12.20 5.05
C ALA A 14 15.81 -11.06 5.14
N SER A 15 15.43 -10.66 6.35
CA SER A 15 14.49 -9.55 6.57
C SER A 15 15.00 -8.21 6.04
N ALA A 16 16.30 -7.93 6.15
CA ALA A 16 16.93 -6.74 5.59
C ALA A 16 17.02 -6.81 4.06
N LEU A 17 17.29 -8.00 3.50
CA LEU A 17 17.33 -8.22 2.04
C LEU A 17 15.98 -7.96 1.39
N VAL A 18 14.89 -8.39 2.01
CA VAL A 18 13.51 -8.07 1.55
C VAL A 18 13.29 -6.56 1.49
N GLY A 19 13.75 -5.83 2.51
CA GLY A 19 13.67 -4.36 2.55
C GLY A 19 14.43 -3.70 1.41
N ILE A 20 15.61 -4.18 1.05
CA ILE A 20 16.42 -3.66 -0.06
C ILE A 20 15.69 -3.87 -1.40
N ILE A 21 15.09 -5.03 -1.61
CA ILE A 21 14.34 -5.35 -2.83
C ILE A 21 13.14 -4.40 -2.97
N GLU A 22 12.37 -4.20 -1.90
CA GLU A 22 11.21 -3.32 -1.91
C GLU A 22 11.61 -1.85 -2.11
N GLU A 23 12.68 -1.39 -1.46
CA GLU A 23 13.20 -0.03 -1.62
C GLU A 23 13.68 0.23 -3.06
N SER A 24 14.40 -0.72 -3.66
CA SER A 24 14.85 -0.64 -5.05
C SER A 24 13.67 -0.50 -6.02
N LYS A 25 12.64 -1.33 -5.86
CA LYS A 25 11.43 -1.25 -6.66
C LYS A 25 10.73 0.10 -6.51
N MET A 26 10.55 0.55 -5.28
CA MET A 26 9.86 1.81 -5.00
C MET A 26 10.63 3.01 -5.55
N THR A 27 11.95 3.02 -5.42
CA THR A 27 12.81 4.06 -5.98
C THR A 27 12.70 4.12 -7.50
N TYR A 28 12.77 2.96 -8.17
CA TYR A 28 12.61 2.88 -9.62
C TYR A 28 11.26 3.44 -10.09
N VAL A 29 10.18 3.04 -9.43
CA VAL A 29 8.83 3.53 -9.76
C VAL A 29 8.74 5.05 -9.58
N ARG A 30 9.22 5.57 -8.45
CA ARG A 30 9.14 7.02 -8.17
C ARG A 30 9.96 7.87 -9.12
N GLU A 31 11.13 7.40 -9.51
CA GLU A 31 12.03 8.14 -10.43
C GLU A 31 11.51 8.16 -11.87
N ASN A 32 10.72 7.17 -12.26
CA ASN A 32 10.22 7.03 -13.64
C ASN A 32 8.72 7.37 -13.79
N LEU A 33 8.00 7.58 -12.70
CA LEU A 33 6.59 7.95 -12.74
C LEU A 33 6.41 9.36 -13.31
N SER A 34 5.42 9.54 -14.20
CA SER A 34 5.14 10.82 -14.87
C SER A 34 4.75 11.95 -13.91
N ILE A 35 4.23 11.62 -12.73
CA ILE A 35 3.91 12.57 -11.66
C ILE A 35 4.70 12.25 -10.40
N PHE A 36 5.05 13.29 -9.64
CA PHE A 36 5.75 13.09 -8.37
C PHE A 36 4.79 12.59 -7.29
N LEU A 37 5.03 11.38 -6.79
CA LEU A 37 4.34 10.80 -5.64
C LEU A 37 5.33 10.28 -4.62
N HIS A 38 5.04 10.52 -3.34
CA HIS A 38 5.75 9.86 -2.25
C HIS A 38 5.31 8.39 -2.13
N GLU A 39 6.17 7.55 -1.58
CA GLU A 39 5.88 6.13 -1.35
C GLU A 39 4.55 5.91 -0.61
N SER A 40 4.30 6.71 0.42
CA SER A 40 3.05 6.64 1.19
C SER A 40 1.81 6.98 0.35
N GLN A 41 1.94 7.88 -0.63
CA GLN A 41 0.87 8.24 -1.56
C GLN A 41 0.60 7.11 -2.57
N ILE A 42 1.65 6.47 -3.08
CA ILE A 42 1.53 5.30 -3.95
C ILE A 42 0.82 4.15 -3.21
N LYS A 43 1.24 3.87 -1.98
CA LYS A 43 0.59 2.85 -1.14
C LYS A 43 -0.88 3.17 -0.87
N LEU A 44 -1.18 4.43 -0.57
CA LEU A 44 -2.54 4.87 -0.32
C LEU A 44 -3.42 4.77 -1.58
N LEU A 45 -2.90 5.14 -2.74
CA LEU A 45 -3.61 5.04 -4.02
C LEU A 45 -3.94 3.57 -4.36
N LYS A 46 -2.99 2.66 -4.14
CA LYS A 46 -3.23 1.21 -4.27
C LYS A 46 -4.30 0.71 -3.29
N GLN A 47 -4.34 1.24 -2.08
CA GLN A 47 -5.38 0.90 -1.10
C GLN A 47 -6.77 1.38 -1.53
N VAL A 48 -6.90 2.57 -2.12
CA VAL A 48 -8.18 3.06 -2.65
C VAL A 48 -8.73 2.09 -3.68
N LYS A 49 -7.92 1.62 -4.64
CA LYS A 49 -8.32 0.59 -5.60
C LYS A 49 -8.81 -0.70 -4.93
N LYS A 50 -8.11 -1.14 -3.88
CA LYS A 50 -8.43 -2.38 -3.15
C LYS A 50 -9.74 -2.27 -2.36
N HIS A 51 -10.10 -1.07 -1.91
CA HIS A 51 -11.26 -0.81 -1.07
C HIS A 51 -12.53 -0.38 -1.85
N GLU A 52 -12.49 -0.27 -3.15
CA GLU A 52 -13.67 -0.05 -4.00
C GLU A 52 -14.67 -1.22 -3.96
N LYS A 53 -14.28 -2.36 -3.36
CA LYS A 53 -15.17 -3.53 -3.21
C LYS A 53 -16.14 -3.34 -2.03
N PRO A 54 -17.46 -3.60 -2.22
CA PRO A 54 -18.51 -3.29 -1.24
C PRO A 54 -18.37 -3.95 0.13
N HIS A 55 -17.60 -5.02 0.25
CA HIS A 55 -17.39 -5.72 1.53
C HIS A 55 -16.58 -4.93 2.57
N HIS A 56 -15.79 -3.95 2.17
CA HIS A 56 -14.97 -3.17 3.09
C HIS A 56 -15.69 -1.97 3.70
N LYS A 57 -16.80 -1.52 3.12
CA LYS A 57 -17.61 -0.41 3.67
C LYS A 57 -18.19 -0.73 5.05
N ARG A 58 -18.64 -1.98 5.28
CA ARG A 58 -19.23 -2.40 6.56
C ARG A 58 -18.24 -2.48 7.71
N ILE A 59 -17.00 -2.85 7.45
CA ILE A 59 -15.97 -2.96 8.50
C ILE A 59 -15.53 -1.57 8.97
N ARG A 60 -15.45 -0.61 8.05
CA ARG A 60 -15.11 0.79 8.38
C ARG A 60 -16.20 1.46 9.20
N ALA A 61 -17.47 1.30 8.88
CA ALA A 61 -18.59 1.86 9.64
C ALA A 61 -18.58 1.40 11.10
N LYS A 62 -18.33 0.11 11.37
CA LYS A 62 -18.23 -0.43 12.74
C LYS A 62 -17.00 0.09 13.50
N GLN A 63 -15.87 0.23 12.83
CA GLN A 63 -14.66 0.81 13.44
C GLN A 63 -14.84 2.30 13.71
N PHE A 64 -15.56 3.01 12.85
CA PHE A 64 -15.91 4.41 13.01
C PHE A 64 -16.84 4.65 14.20
N GLU A 65 -17.86 3.85 14.40
CA GLU A 65 -18.76 3.98 15.55
C GLU A 65 -18.07 3.70 16.88
N LYS A 66 -17.15 2.74 16.90
CA LYS A 66 -16.36 2.44 18.11
C LYS A 66 -15.39 3.58 18.45
N ALA A 67 -14.87 4.26 17.45
CA ALA A 67 -13.94 5.37 17.61
C ALA A 67 -14.63 6.72 17.89
N LYS A 68 -15.93 6.88 17.61
CA LYS A 68 -16.73 8.07 17.95
C LYS A 68 -16.74 8.38 19.46
N LYS A 69 -16.40 7.43 20.30
CA LYS A 69 -16.40 7.58 21.76
C LYS A 69 -15.12 8.17 22.34
N ASP A 70 -14.07 8.34 21.52
CA ASP A 70 -12.78 8.85 21.96
C ASP A 70 -12.45 10.20 21.32
N ASP A 71 -12.09 11.21 22.12
CA ASP A 71 -11.64 12.53 21.63
C ASP A 71 -10.41 12.43 20.71
N LEU A 72 -9.59 11.38 20.87
CA LEU A 72 -8.48 11.04 19.98
C LEU A 72 -8.93 10.70 18.54
N PHE A 73 -10.18 10.29 18.37
CA PHE A 73 -10.72 9.91 17.06
C PHE A 73 -10.77 11.09 16.09
N ASN A 74 -11.21 12.25 16.55
CA ASN A 74 -11.31 13.44 15.68
C ASN A 74 -9.93 13.89 15.18
N VAL A 75 -8.90 13.70 15.97
CA VAL A 75 -7.51 13.98 15.59
C VAL A 75 -7.03 12.96 14.56
N HIS A 76 -7.29 11.67 14.78
CA HIS A 76 -6.90 10.62 13.84
C HIS A 76 -7.64 10.71 12.51
N LEU A 77 -8.94 10.98 12.53
CA LEU A 77 -9.74 11.18 11.33
C LEU A 77 -9.21 12.35 10.50
N GLY A 78 -8.91 13.48 11.14
CA GLY A 78 -8.35 14.64 10.47
C GLY A 78 -7.02 14.36 9.79
N LEU A 79 -6.15 13.54 10.40
CA LEU A 79 -4.88 13.12 9.82
C LEU A 79 -5.07 12.19 8.62
N TYR A 80 -5.99 11.24 8.70
CA TYR A 80 -6.30 10.33 7.59
C TYR A 80 -6.94 11.09 6.43
N LEU A 81 -7.91 11.93 6.72
CA LEU A 81 -8.58 12.73 5.70
C LEU A 81 -7.60 13.63 4.94
N LYS A 82 -6.66 14.26 5.64
CA LYS A 82 -5.60 15.07 5.00
C LYS A 82 -4.76 14.30 3.99
N LYS A 83 -4.45 13.03 4.26
CA LYS A 83 -3.69 12.18 3.33
C LYS A 83 -4.49 11.92 2.04
N TYR A 84 -5.78 11.63 2.16
CA TYR A 84 -6.66 11.46 1.01
C TYR A 84 -6.88 12.79 0.26
N GLN A 85 -7.05 13.88 0.97
CA GLN A 85 -7.22 15.20 0.35
C GLN A 85 -6.00 15.62 -0.49
N LYS A 86 -4.79 15.21 -0.13
CA LYS A 86 -3.60 15.44 -0.97
C LYS A 86 -3.69 14.69 -2.30
N LEU A 87 -4.18 13.46 -2.30
CA LEU A 87 -4.42 12.70 -3.54
C LEU A 87 -5.57 13.30 -4.37
N GLU A 88 -6.62 13.82 -3.72
CA GLU A 88 -7.71 14.51 -4.39
C GLU A 88 -7.23 15.79 -5.08
N LYS A 89 -6.38 16.58 -4.42
CA LYS A 89 -5.76 17.79 -5.02
C LYS A 89 -4.91 17.48 -6.25
N LEU A 90 -4.30 16.29 -6.30
CA LEU A 90 -3.58 15.81 -7.49
C LEU A 90 -4.52 15.26 -8.57
N GLY A 91 -5.82 15.20 -8.30
CA GLY A 91 -6.82 14.71 -9.22
C GLY A 91 -6.86 13.19 -9.38
N LEU A 92 -6.24 12.44 -8.45
CA LEU A 92 -6.12 10.99 -8.52
C LEU A 92 -7.30 10.24 -7.92
N ILE A 93 -7.98 10.86 -6.96
CA ILE A 93 -9.19 10.34 -6.31
C ILE A 93 -10.24 11.43 -6.20
N ALA A 94 -11.49 11.02 -6.03
CA ALA A 94 -12.59 11.87 -5.63
C ALA A 94 -13.05 11.42 -4.24
N ILE A 95 -13.26 12.39 -3.35
CA ILE A 95 -13.77 12.15 -2.00
C ILE A 95 -15.22 12.61 -1.97
N ASP A 96 -16.10 11.69 -1.61
CA ASP A 96 -17.51 11.99 -1.36
C ASP A 96 -17.74 11.98 0.16
N LEU A 97 -18.02 13.16 0.71
CA LEU A 97 -18.38 13.33 2.11
C LEU A 97 -19.89 13.15 2.24
N GLN A 98 -20.32 12.09 2.92
CA GLN A 98 -21.74 11.87 3.22
C GLN A 98 -22.13 12.58 4.53
N PRO A 99 -22.78 13.75 4.46
CA PRO A 99 -23.07 14.56 5.65
C PRO A 99 -24.09 13.92 6.58
N GLU A 100 -24.90 12.99 6.10
CA GLU A 100 -25.95 12.33 6.89
C GLU A 100 -25.41 11.44 8.02
N ASN A 101 -24.20 10.88 7.84
CA ASN A 101 -23.54 10.03 8.83
C ASN A 101 -22.36 10.72 9.54
N GLY A 102 -22.16 12.00 9.31
CA GLY A 102 -21.24 12.89 10.03
C GLY A 102 -19.74 12.59 9.87
N LEU A 103 -19.34 11.39 9.44
CA LEU A 103 -17.94 10.95 9.44
C LEU A 103 -17.63 9.91 8.35
N GLU A 104 -18.59 9.51 7.52
CA GLU A 104 -18.34 8.59 6.42
C GLU A 104 -17.92 9.37 5.18
N TYR A 105 -16.81 9.00 4.60
CA TYR A 105 -16.37 9.46 3.30
C TYR A 105 -16.04 8.25 2.42
N ASP A 106 -16.47 8.35 1.17
CA ASP A 106 -16.11 7.39 0.13
C ASP A 106 -14.97 7.97 -0.72
N CYS A 107 -13.94 7.19 -0.96
CA CYS A 107 -12.89 7.53 -1.90
C CYS A 107 -13.03 6.66 -3.15
N LYS A 108 -13.02 7.29 -4.31
CA LYS A 108 -13.04 6.62 -5.61
C LYS A 108 -11.84 7.08 -6.44
N LEU A 109 -11.30 6.16 -7.23
CA LEU A 109 -10.29 6.52 -8.23
C LEU A 109 -10.95 7.36 -9.33
N THR A 110 -10.24 8.40 -9.75
CA THR A 110 -10.54 9.11 -11.00
C THR A 110 -9.92 8.36 -12.19
N SER A 111 -10.26 8.75 -13.43
CA SER A 111 -9.59 8.23 -14.62
C SER A 111 -8.08 8.41 -14.54
N LYS A 112 -7.63 9.59 -14.11
CA LYS A 112 -6.20 9.89 -13.88
C LYS A 112 -5.59 8.99 -12.80
N GLY A 113 -6.32 8.68 -11.74
CA GLY A 113 -5.88 7.75 -10.69
C GLY A 113 -5.71 6.33 -11.22
N ILE A 114 -6.60 5.85 -12.08
CA ILE A 114 -6.51 4.55 -12.73
C ILE A 114 -5.30 4.52 -13.66
N GLU A 115 -5.13 5.51 -14.53
CA GLU A 115 -3.99 5.63 -15.44
C GLU A 115 -2.66 5.64 -14.67
N THR A 116 -2.61 6.38 -13.56
CA THR A 116 -1.42 6.42 -12.69
C THR A 116 -1.12 5.06 -12.08
N LEU A 117 -2.12 4.32 -11.63
CA LEU A 117 -1.92 2.95 -11.13
C LEU A 117 -1.48 1.97 -12.21
N ASP A 118 -1.97 2.12 -13.43
CA ASP A 118 -1.54 1.31 -14.58
C ASP A 118 -0.08 1.63 -14.95
N GLU A 119 0.30 2.90 -14.90
CA GLU A 119 1.70 3.33 -15.08
C GLU A 119 2.61 2.73 -13.98
N ILE A 120 2.20 2.80 -12.72
CA ILE A 120 2.93 2.19 -11.60
C ILE A 120 3.11 0.69 -11.84
N ALA A 121 2.05 -0.03 -12.19
CA ALA A 121 2.12 -1.47 -12.46
C ALA A 121 3.04 -1.79 -13.67
N SER A 122 3.08 -0.94 -14.67
CA SER A 122 3.99 -1.06 -15.82
C SER A 122 5.44 -0.87 -15.40
N LEU A 123 5.72 0.14 -14.57
CA LEU A 123 7.05 0.42 -14.05
C LEU A 123 7.56 -0.68 -13.09
N GLU A 124 6.68 -1.27 -12.31
CA GLU A 124 7.01 -2.43 -11.47
C GLU A 124 7.45 -3.64 -12.32
N ARG A 125 6.76 -3.92 -13.43
CA ARG A 125 7.17 -4.98 -14.38
C ARG A 125 8.48 -4.64 -15.09
N GLU A 126 8.67 -3.39 -15.45
CA GLU A 126 9.90 -2.90 -16.07
C GLU A 126 11.09 -3.07 -15.13
N TRP A 127 10.91 -2.73 -13.85
CA TRP A 127 11.91 -2.96 -12.79
C TRP A 127 12.30 -4.45 -12.67
N GLU A 128 11.35 -5.37 -12.75
CA GLU A 128 11.63 -6.81 -12.75
C GLU A 128 12.61 -7.20 -13.88
N GLY A 129 12.42 -6.63 -15.07
CA GLY A 129 13.32 -6.83 -16.22
C GLY A 129 14.69 -6.20 -16.02
N VAL A 130 14.76 -5.00 -15.44
CA VAL A 130 16.01 -4.28 -15.16
C VAL A 130 16.85 -5.02 -14.11
N VAL A 131 16.22 -5.55 -13.07
CA VAL A 131 16.90 -6.37 -12.05
C VAL A 131 17.30 -7.74 -12.59
N GLY A 132 16.58 -8.25 -13.58
CA GLY A 132 16.81 -9.55 -14.19
C GLY A 132 16.20 -10.69 -13.38
N ILE A 133 15.00 -10.47 -12.82
CA ILE A 133 14.24 -11.52 -12.10
C ILE A 133 13.79 -12.57 -13.10
N ASP A 134 14.32 -13.76 -12.97
CA ASP A 134 13.99 -14.92 -13.80
C ASP A 134 12.86 -15.78 -13.18
N ASP A 135 12.52 -16.90 -13.81
CA ASP A 135 11.45 -17.78 -13.35
C ASP A 135 11.83 -18.49 -12.04
N GLU A 136 13.10 -18.80 -11.82
CA GLU A 136 13.59 -19.40 -10.56
C GLU A 136 13.47 -18.42 -9.41
N ASP A 137 13.90 -17.18 -9.57
CA ASP A 137 13.73 -16.10 -8.61
C ASP A 137 12.26 -15.90 -8.26
N ARG A 138 11.40 -15.90 -9.29
CA ARG A 138 9.95 -15.75 -9.13
C ARG A 138 9.34 -16.89 -8.31
N ASP A 139 9.75 -18.11 -8.52
CA ASP A 139 9.26 -19.28 -7.77
C ASP A 139 9.69 -19.21 -6.30
N ILE A 140 10.91 -18.77 -6.02
CA ILE A 140 11.40 -18.53 -4.66
C ILE A 140 10.54 -17.44 -3.98
N LEU A 141 10.30 -16.32 -4.65
CA LEU A 141 9.49 -15.22 -4.12
C LEU A 141 8.03 -15.66 -3.87
N LYS A 142 7.45 -16.45 -4.76
CA LYS A 142 6.10 -17.01 -4.58
C LYS A 142 6.01 -17.88 -3.34
N LYS A 143 6.97 -18.78 -3.16
CA LYS A 143 7.04 -19.64 -1.98
C LYS A 143 7.10 -18.82 -0.69
N LEU A 144 8.02 -17.85 -0.62
CA LEU A 144 8.18 -16.98 0.54
C LEU A 144 6.92 -16.14 0.81
N ALA A 145 6.27 -15.64 -0.24
CA ALA A 145 5.04 -14.87 -0.12
C ALA A 145 3.88 -15.73 0.42
N LEU A 146 3.74 -16.97 -0.06
CA LEU A 146 2.71 -17.91 0.41
C LEU A 146 2.92 -18.27 1.87
N ASP A 147 4.15 -18.63 2.27
CA ASP A 147 4.50 -18.97 3.64
C ASP A 147 4.21 -17.78 4.59
N SER A 148 4.58 -16.57 4.17
CA SER A 148 4.32 -15.34 4.94
C SER A 148 2.83 -15.04 5.05
N PHE A 149 2.06 -15.25 3.99
CA PHE A 149 0.61 -15.07 3.99
C PHE A 149 -0.08 -16.04 4.95
N GLU A 150 0.31 -17.31 4.97
CA GLU A 150 -0.25 -18.30 5.88
C GLU A 150 -0.03 -17.92 7.35
N ILE A 151 1.15 -17.46 7.70
CA ILE A 151 1.46 -16.99 9.06
C ILE A 151 0.53 -15.80 9.43
N SER A 152 0.39 -14.83 8.55
CA SER A 152 -0.47 -13.66 8.77
C SER A 152 -1.94 -14.05 8.90
N TYR A 153 -2.41 -15.03 8.12
CA TYR A 153 -3.78 -15.53 8.17
C TYR A 153 -4.07 -16.25 9.49
N ARG A 154 -3.16 -17.12 9.95
CA ARG A 154 -3.29 -17.83 11.24
C ARG A 154 -3.37 -16.85 12.41
N HIS A 155 -2.55 -15.80 12.41
CA HIS A 155 -2.59 -14.79 13.44
C HIS A 155 -3.91 -13.99 13.47
N LYS A 156 -4.48 -13.67 12.32
CA LYS A 156 -5.80 -13.03 12.24
C LYS A 156 -6.89 -13.92 12.81
N LYS A 157 -6.92 -15.18 12.43
CA LYS A 157 -7.91 -16.15 12.88
C LYS A 157 -7.85 -16.35 14.40
N ASN A 158 -6.65 -16.42 14.98
CA ASN A 158 -6.48 -16.54 16.42
C ASN A 158 -6.94 -15.31 17.20
N ARG A 159 -6.84 -14.11 16.61
CA ARG A 159 -7.35 -12.87 17.23
C ARG A 159 -8.87 -12.76 17.20
N GLU A 160 -9.54 -13.34 16.22
CA GLU A 160 -11.00 -13.36 16.13
C GLU A 160 -11.65 -14.29 17.16
N PHE A 161 -10.90 -15.27 17.69
CA PHE A 161 -11.35 -16.19 18.74
C PHE A 161 -11.11 -15.69 20.18
N ILE A 162 -10.40 -14.57 20.37
CA ILE A 162 -10.09 -14.02 21.70
C ILE A 162 -11.07 -12.89 22.09
N PHE A 163 -11.97 -12.52 21.22
CA PHE A 163 -13.05 -11.56 21.44
C PHE A 163 -14.41 -12.22 21.14
#